data_efc76dc3f34d1858e04b6b31ef65e73b
#
_entry.id   efc76dc3f34d1858e04b6b31ef65e73b
#
_cell.length_a   1.000
_cell.length_b   1.000
_cell.length_c   1.000
_cell.angle_alpha   90.00
_cell.angle_beta   90.00
_cell.angle_gamma   90.00
#
_symmetry.space_group_name_H-M   'P 1'
#
loop_
_entity.id
_entity.type
_entity.pdbx_description
1 polymer ?
#
loop_
_entity_poly.entity_id
_entity_poly.type
_entity_poly.pdbx_seq_one_letter_code
_entity_poly.pdbx_strand_id
1 'polypeptide(L)'
;MAGLTNETPNPEVQHELLDIMHKELQRRLGVRDAPESRADALVKGVIRSYDADVPVAYSANSTQSLTARRLLRIILDIQIVDQTTNKMIWEKRGLSAEGEYAERDEAGGRSLALKRIVNDIVEGAQSQW
;
A
#
# COMPACT_ATOMS: atom_id res chain seq x y z
N MET A 1 -7.53 -13.10 -4.31
CA MET A 1 -7.74 -12.89 -2.89
C MET A 1 -6.49 -12.33 -2.24
N ALA A 2 -6.62 -11.45 -1.29
CA ALA A 2 -5.48 -10.80 -0.66
C ALA A 2 -5.36 -11.20 0.81
N GLY A 3 -4.16 -11.53 1.24
CA GLY A 3 -3.84 -11.78 2.64
C GLY A 3 -2.68 -10.88 3.06
N LEU A 4 -2.86 -10.12 4.13
CA LEU A 4 -1.85 -9.19 4.62
C LEU A 4 -1.48 -9.51 6.06
N THR A 5 -0.19 -9.52 6.31
CA THR A 5 0.37 -9.55 7.66
C THR A 5 0.82 -8.14 8.02
N ASN A 6 0.49 -7.70 9.20
CA ASN A 6 0.84 -6.36 9.67
C ASN A 6 1.85 -6.48 10.81
N GLU A 7 3.08 -6.06 10.56
CA GLU A 7 4.14 -6.03 11.56
C GLU A 7 4.22 -4.71 12.32
N THR A 8 3.32 -3.77 11.98
CA THR A 8 3.29 -2.47 12.64
C THR A 8 2.29 -2.47 13.80
N PRO A 9 2.42 -1.55 14.76
CA PRO A 9 1.45 -1.43 15.85
C PRO A 9 0.15 -0.74 15.46
N ASN A 10 -0.06 -0.46 14.17
CA ASN A 10 -1.25 0.24 13.68
C ASN A 10 -2.17 -0.72 12.93
N PRO A 11 -3.26 -1.21 13.54
CA PRO A 11 -4.17 -2.15 12.87
C PRO A 11 -4.99 -1.52 11.74
N GLU A 12 -5.19 -0.21 11.78
CA GLU A 12 -6.02 0.48 10.79
C GLU A 12 -5.41 0.44 9.40
N VAL A 13 -4.08 0.47 9.30
CA VAL A 13 -3.39 0.45 8.01
C VAL A 13 -3.67 -0.84 7.24
N GLN A 14 -3.77 -1.96 7.94
CA GLN A 14 -4.09 -3.25 7.31
C GLN A 14 -5.49 -3.26 6.73
N HIS A 15 -6.47 -2.80 7.49
CA HIS A 15 -7.86 -2.75 7.04
C HIS A 15 -8.03 -1.84 5.84
N GLU A 16 -7.46 -0.65 5.90
CA GLU A 16 -7.58 0.31 4.81
C GLU A 16 -6.89 -0.19 3.55
N LEU A 17 -5.70 -0.79 3.69
CA LEU A 17 -4.98 -1.34 2.55
C LEU A 17 -5.76 -2.46 1.88
N LEU A 18 -6.31 -3.39 2.66
CA LEU A 18 -7.13 -4.47 2.12
C LEU A 18 -8.34 -3.94 1.37
N ASP A 19 -9.03 -2.97 1.94
CA ASP A 19 -10.23 -2.40 1.34
C ASP A 19 -9.92 -1.73 0.00
N ILE A 20 -8.90 -0.89 -0.03
CA ILE A 20 -8.49 -0.21 -1.26
C ILE A 20 -8.00 -1.22 -2.30
N MET A 21 -7.23 -2.21 -1.86
CA MET A 21 -6.68 -3.22 -2.75
C MET A 21 -7.78 -4.05 -3.40
N HIS A 22 -8.76 -4.51 -2.63
CA HIS A 22 -9.90 -5.27 -3.18
C HIS A 22 -10.65 -4.47 -4.23
N LYS A 23 -10.95 -3.21 -3.93
CA LYS A 23 -11.68 -2.34 -4.85
C LYS A 23 -10.92 -2.09 -6.14
N GLU A 24 -9.63 -1.76 -6.02
CA GLU A 24 -8.82 -1.42 -7.19
C GLU A 24 -8.49 -2.64 -8.05
N LEU A 25 -8.22 -3.79 -7.43
CA LEU A 25 -7.97 -5.03 -8.18
C LEU A 25 -9.20 -5.47 -8.95
N GLN A 26 -10.39 -5.37 -8.34
CA GLN A 26 -11.63 -5.66 -9.04
C GLN A 26 -11.86 -4.71 -10.21
N ARG A 27 -11.69 -3.42 -9.95
CA ARG A 27 -11.98 -2.39 -10.93
C ARG A 27 -11.03 -2.39 -12.11
N ARG A 28 -9.73 -2.58 -11.83
CA ARG A 28 -8.68 -2.38 -12.83
C ARG A 28 -8.19 -3.67 -13.48
N LEU A 29 -8.22 -4.78 -12.76
CA LEU A 29 -7.73 -6.07 -13.25
C LEU A 29 -8.85 -7.11 -13.41
N GLY A 30 -10.07 -6.79 -12.98
CA GLY A 30 -11.16 -7.75 -13.02
C GLY A 30 -11.01 -8.92 -12.07
N VAL A 31 -10.11 -8.80 -11.09
CA VAL A 31 -9.87 -9.85 -10.10
C VAL A 31 -11.03 -9.88 -9.12
N ARG A 32 -11.67 -11.03 -8.98
CA ARG A 32 -12.76 -11.18 -8.03
C ARG A 32 -12.25 -11.49 -6.64
N ASP A 33 -12.93 -10.94 -5.64
CA ASP A 33 -12.68 -11.29 -4.27
C ASP A 33 -13.28 -12.67 -4.01
N ALA A 34 -12.42 -13.66 -3.82
CA ALA A 34 -12.81 -15.04 -3.58
C ALA A 34 -12.03 -15.60 -2.40
N PRO A 35 -12.58 -16.61 -1.70
CA PRO A 35 -11.83 -17.32 -0.68
C PRO A 35 -10.50 -17.84 -1.23
N GLU A 36 -9.48 -17.91 -0.39
CA GLU A 36 -8.14 -18.37 -0.79
C GLU A 36 -8.19 -19.72 -1.51
N SER A 37 -9.06 -20.61 -1.08
CA SER A 37 -9.21 -21.94 -1.68
C SER A 37 -9.77 -21.94 -3.11
N ARG A 38 -10.36 -20.84 -3.56
CA ARG A 38 -11.00 -20.72 -4.87
C ARG A 38 -10.42 -19.63 -5.75
N ALA A 39 -9.44 -18.91 -5.24
CA ALA A 39 -8.86 -17.80 -5.98
C ALA A 39 -7.87 -18.33 -7.02
N ASP A 40 -7.91 -17.78 -8.24
CA ASP A 40 -6.93 -18.08 -9.28
C ASP A 40 -5.59 -17.43 -8.99
N ALA A 41 -5.61 -16.25 -8.38
CA ALA A 41 -4.43 -15.53 -7.96
C ALA A 41 -4.53 -15.16 -6.49
N LEU A 42 -3.39 -15.22 -5.81
CA LEU A 42 -3.29 -14.90 -4.40
C LEU A 42 -2.33 -13.74 -4.22
N VAL A 43 -2.82 -12.67 -3.59
CA VAL A 43 -2.00 -11.52 -3.23
C VAL A 43 -1.59 -11.66 -1.77
N LYS A 44 -0.30 -11.75 -1.52
CA LYS A 44 0.26 -11.85 -0.17
C LYS A 44 1.13 -10.65 0.10
N GLY A 45 1.02 -10.09 1.29
CA GLY A 45 1.82 -8.94 1.65
C GLY A 45 2.14 -8.89 3.13
N VAL A 46 3.24 -8.23 3.43
CA VAL A 46 3.67 -7.95 4.80
C VAL A 46 3.90 -6.46 4.92
N ILE A 47 3.12 -5.80 5.77
CA ILE A 47 3.32 -4.38 6.07
C ILE A 47 4.48 -4.30 7.05
N ARG A 48 5.61 -3.79 6.57
CA ARG A 48 6.86 -3.75 7.34
C ARG A 48 6.95 -2.53 8.24
N SER A 49 6.48 -1.39 7.75
CA SER A 49 6.70 -0.13 8.44
C SER A 49 5.54 0.83 8.17
N TYR A 50 5.17 1.54 9.19
CA TYR A 50 4.24 2.65 9.15
C TYR A 50 4.83 3.77 9.98
N ASP A 51 5.33 4.80 9.32
CA ASP A 51 5.93 5.96 9.98
C ASP A 51 5.09 7.20 9.69
N ALA A 52 4.39 7.69 10.70
CA ALA A 52 3.48 8.81 10.56
C ALA A 52 4.18 10.17 10.58
N ASP A 53 5.46 10.22 10.90
CA ASP A 53 6.19 11.48 11.03
C ASP A 53 7.62 11.32 10.50
N VAL A 54 7.71 11.23 9.17
CA VAL A 54 9.00 11.10 8.49
C VAL A 54 9.66 12.48 8.44
N PRO A 55 10.93 12.60 8.83
CA PRO A 55 11.65 13.86 8.70
C PRO A 55 11.69 14.32 7.25
N VAL A 56 11.32 15.58 7.04
CA VAL A 56 11.35 16.21 5.73
C VAL A 56 12.55 17.15 5.70
N ALA A 57 13.36 17.05 4.66
CA ALA A 57 14.46 17.98 4.47
C ALA A 57 13.87 19.33 4.03
N TYR A 58 13.96 20.32 4.90
CA TYR A 58 13.49 21.67 4.57
C TYR A 58 14.55 22.38 3.75
N SER A 59 14.12 23.06 2.71
CA SER A 59 14.98 23.96 1.97
C SER A 59 15.28 25.20 2.81
N ALA A 60 16.29 25.97 2.40
CA ALA A 60 16.66 27.20 3.08
C ALA A 60 15.54 28.25 3.13
N ASN A 61 14.49 28.07 2.35
CA ASN A 61 13.32 28.95 2.32
C ASN A 61 12.20 28.47 3.24
N SER A 62 12.55 27.78 4.28
CA SER A 62 11.60 27.16 5.21
C SER A 62 10.78 28.15 6.04
N THR A 63 10.93 29.43 5.82
CA THR A 63 10.04 30.43 6.42
C THR A 63 8.57 30.21 6.08
N GLN A 64 8.32 29.38 5.05
CA GLN A 64 6.97 28.95 4.70
C GLN A 64 6.54 27.68 5.40
N SER A 65 7.41 27.07 6.16
CA SER A 65 7.11 25.84 6.90
C SER A 65 6.21 26.06 8.11
N LEU A 66 5.65 27.23 8.23
CA LEU A 66 4.67 27.55 9.29
C LEU A 66 3.38 26.75 9.15
N THR A 67 3.08 26.21 7.98
CA THR A 67 2.08 25.19 7.83
C THR A 67 2.77 23.87 8.07
N ALA A 68 2.66 23.34 9.27
CA ALA A 68 3.27 22.09 9.65
C ALA A 68 2.69 20.96 8.80
N ARG A 69 3.31 20.69 7.65
CA ARG A 69 3.01 19.52 6.87
C ARG A 69 3.89 18.39 7.33
N ARG A 70 3.27 17.25 7.51
CA ARG A 70 3.96 16.02 7.89
C ARG A 70 3.95 15.05 6.74
N LEU A 71 4.87 14.13 6.78
CA LEU A 71 5.00 13.09 5.76
C LEU A 71 4.82 11.75 6.45
N LEU A 72 3.97 10.93 5.87
CA LEU A 72 3.71 9.57 6.33
C LEU A 72 4.29 8.62 5.30
N ARG A 73 4.99 7.58 5.75
CA ARG A 73 5.56 6.56 4.87
C ARG A 73 5.09 5.18 5.28
N ILE A 74 4.67 4.40 4.29
CA ILE A 74 4.31 3.00 4.46
C ILE A 74 5.24 2.17 3.60
N ILE A 75 5.79 1.10 4.18
CA ILE A 75 6.67 0.16 3.46
C ILE A 75 6.07 -1.22 3.59
N LEU A 76 5.95 -1.93 2.47
CA LEU A 76 5.45 -3.28 2.48
C LEU A 76 6.19 -4.16 1.46
N ASP A 77 6.18 -5.44 1.72
CA ASP A 77 6.57 -6.47 0.76
C ASP A 77 5.31 -7.07 0.18
N ILE A 78 5.28 -7.29 -1.12
CA ILE A 78 4.09 -7.78 -1.81
C ILE A 78 4.46 -8.87 -2.80
N GLN A 79 3.61 -9.90 -2.88
CA GLN A 79 3.73 -10.99 -3.84
C GLN A 79 2.38 -11.28 -4.45
N ILE A 80 2.37 -11.54 -5.74
CA ILE A 80 1.19 -12.05 -6.43
C ILE A 80 1.56 -13.41 -7.00
N VAL A 81 0.82 -14.44 -6.59
CA VAL A 81 1.10 -15.83 -6.95
C VAL A 81 -0.08 -16.36 -7.75
N ASP A 82 0.21 -17.01 -8.89
CA ASP A 82 -0.79 -17.77 -9.63
C ASP A 82 -1.01 -19.10 -8.90
N GLN A 83 -2.18 -19.26 -8.32
CA GLN A 83 -2.51 -20.43 -7.51
C GLN A 83 -2.70 -21.69 -8.35
N THR A 84 -3.06 -21.54 -9.62
CA THR A 84 -3.25 -22.67 -10.53
C THR A 84 -1.92 -23.33 -10.89
N THR A 85 -0.91 -22.54 -11.21
CA THR A 85 0.42 -23.02 -11.60
C THR A 85 1.45 -22.95 -10.48
N ASN A 86 1.09 -22.33 -9.36
CA ASN A 86 1.96 -22.06 -8.22
C ASN A 86 3.19 -21.23 -8.58
N LYS A 87 3.06 -20.41 -9.60
CA LYS A 87 4.13 -19.52 -10.05
C LYS A 87 3.93 -18.11 -9.52
N MET A 88 5.05 -17.47 -9.19
CA MET A 88 5.03 -16.06 -8.81
C MET A 88 4.83 -15.21 -10.06
N ILE A 89 3.74 -14.42 -10.06
CA ILE A 89 3.45 -13.50 -11.16
C ILE A 89 4.26 -12.23 -11.01
N TRP A 90 4.32 -11.68 -9.80
CA TRP A 90 5.00 -10.43 -9.51
C TRP A 90 5.36 -10.35 -8.04
N GLU A 91 6.52 -9.78 -7.76
CA GLU A 91 7.00 -9.56 -6.40
C GLU A 91 7.72 -8.23 -6.32
N LYS A 92 7.49 -7.53 -5.22
CA LYS A 92 8.24 -6.32 -4.90
C LYS A 92 8.47 -6.27 -3.39
N ARG A 93 9.74 -6.21 -2.99
CA ARG A 93 10.14 -6.02 -1.60
C ARG A 93 10.49 -4.56 -1.38
N GLY A 94 10.12 -4.06 -0.20
CA GLY A 94 10.41 -2.67 0.14
C GLY A 94 9.66 -1.66 -0.71
N LEU A 95 8.45 -2.03 -1.17
CA LEU A 95 7.59 -1.08 -1.86
C LEU A 95 7.16 -0.02 -0.88
N SER A 96 7.46 1.23 -1.18
CA SER A 96 7.15 2.34 -0.29
C SER A 96 6.33 3.40 -0.98
N ALA A 97 5.47 4.03 -0.21
CA ALA A 97 4.74 5.21 -0.66
C ALA A 97 4.59 6.19 0.49
N GLU A 98 4.52 7.45 0.13
CA GLU A 98 4.43 8.54 1.08
C GLU A 98 3.15 9.32 0.83
N GLY A 99 2.60 9.88 1.90
CA GLY A 99 1.45 10.76 1.85
C GLY A 99 1.68 11.97 2.71
N GLU A 100 1.56 13.14 2.10
CA GLU A 100 1.62 14.39 2.86
C GLU A 100 0.28 14.65 3.52
N TYR A 101 0.31 15.25 4.70
CA TYR A 101 -0.92 15.58 5.41
C TYR A 101 -0.72 16.81 6.28
N ALA A 102 -1.81 17.56 6.48
CA ALA A 102 -1.84 18.66 7.41
C ALA A 102 -1.86 18.10 8.83
N GLU A 103 -1.34 18.86 9.76
CA GLU A 103 -1.39 18.49 11.18
C GLU A 103 -2.83 18.11 11.56
N ARG A 104 -3.00 17.00 12.28
CA ARG A 104 -4.26 16.42 12.70
C ARG A 104 -5.07 15.68 11.61
N ASP A 105 -4.51 15.55 10.40
CA ASP A 105 -5.17 14.80 9.33
C ASP A 105 -4.32 13.62 8.88
N GLU A 106 -3.82 12.85 9.84
CA GLU A 106 -3.03 11.66 9.55
C GLU A 106 -3.80 10.66 8.67
N ALA A 107 -5.10 10.54 8.90
CA ALA A 107 -5.94 9.65 8.10
C ALA A 107 -5.92 10.01 6.61
N GLY A 108 -5.92 11.31 6.28
CA GLY A 108 -5.81 11.76 4.90
C GLY A 108 -4.47 11.40 4.27
N GLY A 109 -3.38 11.57 5.02
CA GLY A 109 -2.05 11.17 4.56
C GLY A 109 -1.93 9.68 4.37
N ARG A 110 -2.50 8.90 5.28
CA ARG A 110 -2.52 7.44 5.19
C ARG A 110 -3.30 6.98 3.96
N SER A 111 -4.47 7.55 3.72
CA SER A 111 -5.28 7.23 2.55
C SER A 111 -4.51 7.52 1.25
N LEU A 112 -3.83 8.64 1.17
CA LEU A 112 -3.03 9.02 0.01
C LEU A 112 -1.89 8.03 -0.23
N ALA A 113 -1.14 7.68 0.82
CA ALA A 113 -0.04 6.73 0.72
C ALA A 113 -0.53 5.36 0.28
N LEU A 114 -1.64 4.90 0.84
CA LEU A 114 -2.22 3.59 0.50
C LEU A 114 -2.70 3.54 -0.95
N LYS A 115 -3.31 4.62 -1.43
CA LYS A 115 -3.73 4.69 -2.83
C LYS A 115 -2.54 4.64 -3.78
N ARG A 116 -1.44 5.29 -3.42
CA ARG A 116 -0.21 5.24 -4.21
C ARG A 116 0.39 3.84 -4.24
N ILE A 117 0.43 3.16 -3.09
CA ILE A 117 0.91 1.78 -3.00
C ILE A 117 0.07 0.84 -3.85
N VAL A 118 -1.26 0.93 -3.74
CA VAL A 118 -2.16 0.07 -4.52
C VAL A 118 -2.02 0.35 -6.01
N ASN A 119 -1.87 1.60 -6.40
CA ASN A 119 -1.62 1.94 -7.79
C ASN A 119 -0.32 1.29 -8.31
N ASP A 120 0.75 1.32 -7.51
CA ASP A 120 2.02 0.69 -7.88
C ASP A 120 1.88 -0.83 -8.00
N ILE A 121 1.11 -1.45 -7.12
CA ILE A 121 0.83 -2.88 -7.17
C ILE A 121 0.07 -3.23 -8.45
N VAL A 122 -0.97 -2.46 -8.77
CA VAL A 122 -1.78 -2.70 -9.95
C VAL A 122 -0.96 -2.53 -11.22
N GLU A 123 -0.14 -1.48 -11.30
CA GLU A 123 0.73 -1.26 -12.46
C GLU A 123 1.76 -2.38 -12.60
N GLY A 124 2.35 -2.81 -11.50
CA GLY A 124 3.29 -3.94 -11.52
C GLY A 124 2.63 -5.22 -11.97
N ALA A 125 1.43 -5.50 -11.47
CA ALA A 125 0.68 -6.68 -11.86
C ALA A 125 0.26 -6.64 -13.34
N GLN A 126 -0.17 -5.47 -13.83
CA GLN A 126 -0.57 -5.31 -15.23
C GLN A 126 0.57 -5.59 -16.19
N SER A 127 1.79 -5.24 -15.84
CA SER A 127 2.94 -5.46 -16.69
C SER A 127 3.30 -6.94 -16.85
N GLN A 128 2.82 -7.79 -15.94
CA GLN A 128 3.09 -9.23 -15.92
C GLN A 128 1.87 -10.07 -16.31
N TRP A 129 0.72 -9.44 -16.42
CA TRP A 129 -0.56 -10.13 -16.58
C TRP A 129 -0.89 -10.52 -18.00
#